data_7880830d5395edca0f3cfd0db2815234
#
_entry.id   7880830d5395edca0f3cfd0db2815234
#
_cell.length_a   1.000
_cell.length_b   1.000
_cell.length_c   1.000
_cell.angle_alpha   90.00
_cell.angle_beta   90.00
_cell.angle_gamma   90.00
#
_symmetry.space_group_name_H-M   'P 1'
#
loop_
_entity.id
_entity.type
_entity.pdbx_description
1 polymer ?
#
loop_
_entity_poly.entity_id
_entity_poly.type
_entity_poly.pdbx_seq_one_letter_code
_entity_poly.pdbx_strand_id
1 'polypeptide(L)'
;MYSNVKQSLRVVLIITITMLFINGCASVGQPFSTEPVSEIVIGKTTQKNIKSVFGDPWRVGLENGKKTWTYGFYQYSLINKTQTKDLVVRFDDQGLVSSYTFNSTNPDDI
;
A
#
# COMPACT_ATOMS: atom_id res chain seq x y z
N MET A 1 -45.53 -20.28 18.91
CA MET A 1 -45.30 -18.84 18.92
C MET A 1 -43.88 -18.50 19.38
N TYR A 2 -43.40 -19.03 20.49
CA TYR A 2 -42.06 -18.76 21.01
C TYR A 2 -40.92 -19.32 20.13
N SER A 3 -41.08 -20.49 19.51
CA SER A 3 -40.12 -21.10 18.61
C SER A 3 -39.92 -20.31 17.31
N ASN A 4 -40.99 -19.67 16.80
CA ASN A 4 -40.92 -18.85 15.59
C ASN A 4 -40.13 -17.55 15.78
N VAL A 5 -40.22 -16.94 16.97
CA VAL A 5 -39.46 -15.74 17.32
C VAL A 5 -37.98 -16.05 17.42
N LYS A 6 -37.59 -17.15 18.04
CA LYS A 6 -36.19 -17.60 18.10
C LYS A 6 -35.61 -17.90 16.72
N GLN A 7 -36.39 -18.52 15.85
CA GLN A 7 -35.99 -18.81 14.47
C GLN A 7 -35.82 -17.54 13.65
N SER A 8 -36.75 -16.59 13.78
CA SER A 8 -36.66 -15.28 13.12
C SER A 8 -35.44 -14.46 13.61
N LEU A 9 -35.14 -14.50 14.89
CA LEU A 9 -33.94 -13.85 15.46
C LEU A 9 -32.66 -14.45 14.91
N ARG A 10 -32.58 -15.78 14.75
CA ARG A 10 -31.40 -16.46 14.15
C ARG A 10 -31.22 -16.08 12.69
N VAL A 11 -32.30 -16.04 11.94
CA VAL A 11 -32.25 -15.66 10.49
C VAL A 11 -31.82 -14.20 10.36
N VAL A 12 -32.38 -13.29 11.15
CA VAL A 12 -31.98 -11.87 11.16
C VAL A 12 -30.50 -11.70 11.53
N LEU A 13 -30.04 -12.44 12.55
CA LEU A 13 -28.64 -12.41 12.98
C LEU A 13 -27.69 -12.90 11.86
N ILE A 14 -28.05 -13.98 11.18
CA ILE A 14 -27.24 -14.52 10.05
C ILE A 14 -27.20 -13.53 8.89
N ILE A 15 -28.32 -12.90 8.54
CA ILE A 15 -28.40 -11.89 7.48
C ILE A 15 -27.56 -10.66 7.85
N THR A 16 -27.62 -10.20 9.09
CA THR A 16 -26.83 -9.06 9.58
C THR A 16 -25.32 -9.35 9.53
N ILE A 17 -24.90 -10.53 9.96
CA ILE A 17 -23.51 -10.97 9.91
C ILE A 17 -23.03 -11.07 8.47
N THR A 18 -23.85 -11.63 7.56
CA THR A 18 -23.51 -11.74 6.13
C THR A 18 -23.34 -10.38 5.48
N MET A 19 -24.17 -9.39 5.81
CA MET A 19 -24.06 -8.01 5.31
C MET A 19 -22.78 -7.30 5.77
N LEU A 20 -22.23 -7.63 6.95
CA LEU A 20 -20.98 -7.06 7.45
C LEU A 20 -19.74 -7.51 6.66
N PHE A 21 -19.83 -8.61 5.90
CA PHE A 21 -18.73 -9.14 5.10
C PHE A 21 -18.72 -8.70 3.63
N ILE A 22 -19.68 -7.89 3.18
CA ILE A 22 -19.81 -7.45 1.77
C ILE A 22 -19.07 -6.12 1.54
N ASN A 23 -17.98 -5.86 2.23
CA ASN A 23 -17.11 -4.73 1.90
C ASN A 23 -16.08 -5.19 0.86
N GLY A 24 -16.41 -5.07 -0.42
CA GLY A 24 -15.65 -5.59 -1.54
C GLY A 24 -14.38 -4.83 -1.93
N CYS A 25 -13.92 -3.87 -1.11
CA CYS A 25 -12.71 -3.09 -1.35
C CYS A 25 -11.77 -3.20 -0.15
N ALA A 26 -10.52 -3.58 -0.41
CA ALA A 26 -9.47 -3.61 0.59
C ALA A 26 -8.28 -2.76 0.13
N SER A 27 -7.72 -1.96 1.04
CA SER A 27 -6.50 -1.18 0.81
C SER A 27 -5.40 -1.65 1.74
N VAL A 28 -4.18 -1.78 1.21
CA VAL A 28 -2.98 -2.17 1.95
C VAL A 28 -1.88 -1.16 1.68
N GLY A 29 -1.13 -0.80 2.72
CA GLY A 29 -0.08 0.21 2.62
C GLY A 29 -0.60 1.62 2.81
N GLN A 30 0.17 2.60 2.35
CA GLN A 30 -0.15 4.03 2.47
C GLN A 30 -0.06 4.71 1.11
N PRO A 31 -1.03 5.58 0.76
CA PRO A 31 -0.94 6.37 -0.45
C PRO A 31 0.30 7.25 -0.43
N PHE A 32 0.96 7.41 -1.58
CA PHE A 32 2.07 8.33 -1.76
C PHE A 32 2.00 8.98 -3.15
N SER A 33 2.59 10.17 -3.26
CA SER A 33 2.65 10.88 -4.54
C SER A 33 3.67 10.24 -5.47
N THR A 34 3.31 10.02 -6.72
CA THR A 34 4.17 9.39 -7.73
C THR A 34 5.01 10.40 -8.51
N GLU A 35 4.53 11.63 -8.64
CA GLU A 35 5.23 12.70 -9.37
C GLU A 35 6.68 12.89 -8.94
N PRO A 36 7.02 12.92 -7.62
CA PRO A 36 8.41 13.13 -7.20
C PRO A 36 9.35 11.96 -7.47
N VAL A 37 8.85 10.80 -7.91
CA VAL A 37 9.71 9.64 -8.23
C VAL A 37 10.73 10.00 -9.31
N SER A 38 10.33 10.77 -10.31
CA SER A 38 11.21 11.22 -11.39
C SER A 38 12.31 12.19 -10.94
N GLU A 39 12.17 12.77 -9.75
CA GLU A 39 13.15 13.71 -9.18
C GLU A 39 14.24 13.02 -8.36
N ILE A 40 14.15 11.71 -8.15
CA ILE A 40 15.17 10.95 -7.44
C ILE A 40 16.43 10.89 -8.30
N VAL A 41 17.55 11.36 -7.73
CA VAL A 41 18.85 11.33 -8.40
C VAL A 41 19.77 10.33 -7.69
N ILE A 42 20.11 9.25 -8.38
CA ILE A 42 21.01 8.22 -7.88
C ILE A 42 22.37 8.83 -7.56
N GLY A 43 22.87 8.53 -6.37
CA GLY A 43 24.14 9.07 -5.86
C GLY A 43 24.08 10.47 -5.25
N LYS A 44 22.91 11.13 -5.28
CA LYS A 44 22.72 12.49 -4.73
C LYS A 44 21.57 12.59 -3.74
N THR A 45 20.42 12.03 -4.05
CA THR A 45 19.25 12.08 -3.16
C THR A 45 19.55 11.31 -1.88
N THR A 46 19.30 11.97 -0.73
CA THR A 46 19.57 11.41 0.60
C THR A 46 18.34 10.74 1.19
N GLN A 47 18.54 9.93 2.24
CA GLN A 47 17.42 9.40 3.05
C GLN A 47 16.52 10.52 3.56
N LYS A 48 17.11 11.63 4.01
CA LYS A 48 16.36 12.78 4.51
C LYS A 48 15.49 13.40 3.42
N ASN A 49 16.00 13.49 2.19
CA ASN A 49 15.22 13.98 1.05
C ASN A 49 14.04 13.04 0.75
N ILE A 50 14.28 11.74 0.71
CA ILE A 50 13.23 10.73 0.49
C ILE A 50 12.15 10.84 1.54
N LYS A 51 12.52 10.92 2.82
CA LYS A 51 11.55 11.05 3.91
C LYS A 51 10.75 12.35 3.84
N SER A 52 11.38 13.47 3.47
CA SER A 52 10.68 14.76 3.37
C SER A 52 9.67 14.78 2.21
N VAL A 53 9.94 14.05 1.14
CA VAL A 53 9.10 14.02 -0.07
C VAL A 53 8.01 12.96 0.01
N PHE A 54 8.35 11.74 0.44
CA PHE A 54 7.42 10.60 0.44
C PHE A 54 6.86 10.27 1.83
N GLY A 55 7.39 10.88 2.88
CA GLY A 55 7.00 10.59 4.26
C GLY A 55 7.73 9.37 4.83
N ASP A 56 7.17 8.81 5.89
CA ASP A 56 7.71 7.58 6.47
C ASP A 56 7.46 6.38 5.55
N PRO A 57 8.45 5.49 5.39
CA PRO A 57 8.24 4.31 4.57
C PRO A 57 7.24 3.36 5.22
N TRP A 58 6.47 2.69 4.38
CA TRP A 58 5.56 1.64 4.83
C TRP A 58 6.32 0.42 5.36
N ARG A 59 7.47 0.14 4.78
CA ARG A 59 8.31 -0.98 5.16
C ARG A 59 9.79 -0.60 5.06
N VAL A 60 10.57 -1.02 6.04
CA VAL A 60 12.02 -0.89 6.07
C VAL A 60 12.63 -2.29 6.01
N GLY A 61 13.68 -2.48 5.24
CA GLY A 61 14.33 -3.76 5.09
C GLY A 61 15.82 -3.64 4.80
N LEU A 62 16.44 -4.80 4.59
CA LEU A 62 17.81 -4.95 4.16
C LEU A 62 17.86 -5.82 2.91
N GLU A 63 18.67 -5.40 1.94
CA GLU A 63 18.99 -6.15 0.75
C GLU A 63 20.51 -6.17 0.57
N ASN A 64 21.12 -7.34 0.66
CA ASN A 64 22.58 -7.49 0.66
C ASN A 64 23.27 -6.60 1.71
N GLY A 65 22.66 -6.48 2.90
CA GLY A 65 23.17 -5.62 3.97
C GLY A 65 22.93 -4.12 3.79
N LYS A 66 22.33 -3.70 2.69
CA LYS A 66 22.00 -2.31 2.41
C LYS A 66 20.56 -2.00 2.80
N LYS A 67 20.35 -0.83 3.37
CA LYS A 67 19.01 -0.38 3.81
C LYS A 67 18.10 -0.17 2.60
N THR A 68 16.86 -0.66 2.71
CA THR A 68 15.80 -0.42 1.73
C THR A 68 14.59 0.19 2.41
N TRP A 69 13.95 1.13 1.73
CA TRP A 69 12.66 1.68 2.12
C TRP A 69 11.64 1.40 1.04
N THR A 70 10.48 0.88 1.46
CA THR A 70 9.39 0.57 0.54
C THR A 70 8.20 1.48 0.83
N TYR A 71 7.70 2.10 -0.22
CA TYR A 71 6.44 2.83 -0.26
C TYR A 71 5.51 2.03 -1.15
N GLY A 72 4.38 1.61 -0.63
CA GLY A 72 3.46 0.76 -1.36
C GLY A 72 2.02 1.14 -1.05
N PHE A 73 1.21 1.15 -2.09
CA PHE A 73 -0.23 1.30 -1.98
C PHE A 73 -0.92 0.31 -2.91
N TYR A 74 -1.74 -0.55 -2.33
CA TYR A 74 -2.43 -1.62 -3.05
C TYR A 74 -3.91 -1.50 -2.75
N GLN A 75 -4.71 -1.30 -3.79
CA GLN A 75 -6.15 -1.20 -3.69
C GLN A 75 -6.80 -2.32 -4.48
N TYR A 76 -7.48 -3.21 -3.76
CA TYR A 76 -8.17 -4.36 -4.32
C TYR A 76 -9.66 -4.09 -4.36
N SER A 77 -10.30 -4.34 -5.52
CA SER A 77 -11.73 -4.20 -5.69
C SER A 77 -12.29 -5.42 -6.44
N LEU A 78 -13.44 -5.91 -6.01
CA LEU A 78 -14.17 -6.97 -6.72
C LEU A 78 -14.92 -6.43 -7.95
N ILE A 79 -15.17 -5.12 -7.99
CA ILE A 79 -16.00 -4.47 -9.03
C ILE A 79 -15.11 -3.70 -10.02
N ASN A 80 -14.06 -3.05 -9.55
CA ASN A 80 -13.13 -2.23 -10.33
C ASN A 80 -11.79 -2.94 -10.50
N LYS A 81 -10.97 -2.45 -11.44
CA LYS A 81 -9.60 -2.95 -11.60
C LYS A 81 -8.80 -2.72 -10.33
N THR A 82 -8.03 -3.72 -9.93
CA THR A 82 -7.02 -3.59 -8.88
C THR A 82 -5.99 -2.55 -9.27
N GLN A 83 -5.71 -1.63 -8.36
CA GLN A 83 -4.69 -0.62 -8.53
C GLN A 83 -3.56 -0.88 -7.55
N THR A 84 -2.34 -0.94 -8.04
CA THR A 84 -1.15 -1.11 -7.22
C THR A 84 -0.07 -0.15 -7.66
N LYS A 85 0.68 0.38 -6.70
CA LYS A 85 1.91 1.11 -6.96
C LYS A 85 2.89 0.87 -5.83
N ASP A 86 4.15 0.73 -6.17
CA ASP A 86 5.20 0.53 -5.21
C ASP A 86 6.50 1.20 -5.64
N LEU A 87 7.18 1.77 -4.68
CA LEU A 87 8.49 2.37 -4.81
C LEU A 87 9.42 1.71 -3.79
N VAL A 88 10.48 1.10 -4.26
CA VAL A 88 11.53 0.55 -3.39
C VAL A 88 12.80 1.37 -3.60
N VAL A 89 13.28 2.01 -2.55
CA VAL A 89 14.48 2.83 -2.57
C VAL A 89 15.58 2.10 -1.82
N ARG A 90 16.74 1.96 -2.44
CA ARG A 90 17.94 1.32 -1.88
C ARG A 90 18.97 2.39 -1.61
N PHE A 91 19.56 2.32 -0.41
CA PHE A 91 20.56 3.30 0.03
C PHE A 91 21.93 2.66 0.15
N ASP A 92 22.97 3.46 -0.12
CA ASP A 92 24.35 3.05 0.13
C ASP A 92 24.73 3.27 1.61
N ASP A 93 25.98 2.97 1.97
CA ASP A 93 26.48 3.11 3.34
C ASP A 93 26.54 4.57 3.81
N GLN A 94 26.47 5.53 2.89
CA GLN A 94 26.47 6.96 3.18
C GLN A 94 25.06 7.54 3.29
N GLY A 95 24.01 6.71 3.09
CA GLY A 95 22.63 7.13 3.12
C GLY A 95 22.16 7.84 1.85
N LEU A 96 22.88 7.64 0.74
CA LEU A 96 22.48 8.15 -0.57
C LEU A 96 21.73 7.06 -1.33
N VAL A 97 20.78 7.46 -2.17
CA VAL A 97 20.08 6.53 -3.06
C VAL A 97 21.06 5.89 -4.02
N SER A 98 21.20 4.57 -3.95
CA SER A 98 22.04 3.78 -4.88
C SER A 98 21.24 3.24 -6.05
N SER A 99 19.97 2.93 -5.85
CA SER A 99 19.04 2.50 -6.90
C SER A 99 17.62 2.61 -6.38
N TYR A 100 16.66 2.57 -7.28
CA TYR A 100 15.25 2.45 -6.93
C TYR A 100 14.50 1.69 -8.01
N THR A 101 13.36 1.12 -7.61
CA THR A 101 12.41 0.48 -8.52
C THR A 101 11.05 1.11 -8.27
N PHE A 102 10.38 1.50 -9.33
CA PHE A 102 9.02 2.01 -9.27
C PHE A 102 8.12 1.23 -10.22
N ASN A 103 7.00 0.75 -9.69
CA ASN A 103 5.97 0.05 -10.47
C ASN A 103 4.61 0.66 -10.18
N SER A 104 3.79 0.76 -11.22
CA SER A 104 2.41 1.19 -11.11
C SER A 104 1.54 0.46 -12.13
N THR A 105 0.30 0.15 -11.76
CA THR A 105 -0.70 -0.34 -12.70
C THR A 105 -1.30 0.78 -13.57
N ASN A 106 -1.06 2.05 -13.19
CA ASN A 106 -1.48 3.20 -13.97
C ASN A 106 -0.33 3.67 -14.88
N PRO A 107 -0.46 3.57 -16.22
CA PRO A 107 0.59 4.01 -17.14
C PRO A 107 0.94 5.51 -17.03
N ASP A 108 0.01 6.33 -16.55
CA ASP A 108 0.21 7.77 -16.41
C ASP A 108 1.14 8.13 -15.24
N ASP A 109 1.46 7.17 -14.36
CA ASP A 109 2.39 7.36 -13.25
C ASP A 109 3.87 7.25 -13.68
N ILE A 110 4.13 6.82 -14.91
CA ILE A 110 5.50 6.53 -15.40
C ILE A 110 5.89 7.44 -16.57
#